data_d0d6cf537d3899f77bc0a5b46e4f846a
#
_entry.id   d0d6cf537d3899f77bc0a5b46e4f846a
#
_cell.length_a   1.000
_cell.length_b   1.000
_cell.length_c   1.000
_cell.angle_alpha   90.00
_cell.angle_beta   90.00
_cell.angle_gamma   90.00
#
_symmetry.space_group_name_H-M   'P 1'
#
loop_
_entity.id
_entity.type
_entity.pdbx_description
1 polymer ?
#
loop_
_entity_poly.entity_id
_entity_poly.type
_entity_poly.pdbx_seq_one_letter_code
_entity_poly.pdbx_strand_id
1 'polypeptide(L)'
;MNDRELKVVLRHGETEVEFSGDYEDVWRSINKYLSEIYPSIEAVKRLTGAIDVDLLMKKLEGLVEIREGMISVLEDAGAKRKILLCLAAAYVGKILGLLERDRLTPKEIASYTGLNEKVTRARLSELRRAGLVVRYGEGLYGFTKASIRELFGEEL
;
A
#
# COMPACT_ATOMS: atom_id res chain seq x y z
N MET A 1 18.09 -5.64 22.69
CA MET A 1 18.02 -5.24 21.27
C MET A 1 18.31 -6.48 20.44
N ASN A 2 17.33 -6.94 19.68
CA ASN A 2 17.54 -8.04 18.75
C ASN A 2 18.07 -7.42 17.44
N ASP A 3 19.38 -7.33 17.34
CA ASP A 3 20.05 -7.08 16.07
C ASP A 3 19.86 -8.34 15.19
N ARG A 4 18.70 -8.43 14.55
CA ARG A 4 18.47 -9.41 13.49
C ARG A 4 19.04 -8.80 12.21
N GLU A 5 20.33 -8.99 12.03
CA GLU A 5 20.96 -8.72 10.76
C GLU A 5 20.27 -9.53 9.67
N LEU A 6 19.62 -8.82 8.74
CA LEU A 6 19.02 -9.45 7.57
C LEU A 6 20.11 -9.67 6.52
N LYS A 7 20.21 -10.89 6.01
CA LYS A 7 21.11 -11.24 4.93
C LYS A 7 20.32 -11.76 3.74
N VAL A 8 20.47 -11.12 2.59
CA VAL A 8 19.82 -11.50 1.33
C VAL A 8 20.88 -11.75 0.27
N VAL A 9 20.78 -12.88 -0.40
CA VAL A 9 21.64 -13.23 -1.53
C VAL A 9 20.80 -13.24 -2.80
N LEU A 10 21.22 -12.44 -3.78
CA LEU A 10 20.58 -12.32 -5.08
C LEU A 10 21.47 -12.90 -6.17
N ARG A 11 20.95 -13.88 -6.93
CA ARG A 11 21.66 -14.49 -8.06
C ARG A 11 21.00 -14.09 -9.36
N HIS A 12 21.81 -13.62 -10.29
CA HIS A 12 21.40 -13.27 -11.64
C HIS A 12 22.46 -13.74 -12.64
N GLY A 13 22.15 -14.77 -13.42
CA GLY A 13 23.13 -15.42 -14.28
C GLY A 13 24.29 -15.99 -13.46
N GLU A 14 25.53 -15.58 -13.79
CA GLU A 14 26.73 -15.97 -13.05
C GLU A 14 27.09 -15.02 -11.91
N THR A 15 26.35 -13.93 -11.76
CA THR A 15 26.59 -12.93 -10.72
C THR A 15 25.79 -13.24 -9.46
N GLU A 16 26.48 -13.23 -8.33
CA GLU A 16 25.89 -13.34 -6.99
C GLU A 16 26.24 -12.10 -6.19
N VAL A 17 25.24 -11.45 -5.61
CA VAL A 17 25.40 -10.26 -4.78
C VAL A 17 24.74 -10.49 -3.44
N GLU A 18 25.45 -10.18 -2.38
CA GLU A 18 24.97 -10.28 -1.00
C GLU A 18 24.69 -8.90 -0.43
N PHE A 19 23.54 -8.76 0.21
CA PHE A 19 23.15 -7.59 0.97
C PHE A 19 22.97 -7.99 2.43
N SER A 20 23.59 -7.26 3.35
CA SER A 20 23.45 -7.50 4.79
C SER A 20 23.31 -6.18 5.55
N GLY A 21 22.56 -6.21 6.64
CA GLY A 21 22.27 -5.04 7.46
C GLY A 21 20.89 -5.08 8.09
N ASP A 22 20.37 -3.94 8.48
CA ASP A 22 18.98 -3.85 8.90
C ASP A 22 18.02 -3.99 7.70
N TYR A 23 16.75 -4.19 8.00
CA TYR A 23 15.72 -4.41 6.98
C TYR A 23 15.62 -3.25 5.98
N GLU A 24 15.68 -2.01 6.44
CA GLU A 24 15.51 -0.83 5.58
C GLU A 24 16.69 -0.65 4.64
N ASP A 25 17.90 -0.83 5.15
CA ASP A 25 19.13 -0.70 4.37
C ASP A 25 19.24 -1.81 3.32
N VAL A 26 18.93 -3.05 3.70
CA VAL A 26 18.92 -4.19 2.77
C VAL A 26 17.86 -3.99 1.69
N TRP A 27 16.65 -3.57 2.04
CA TRP A 27 15.57 -3.31 1.09
C TRP A 27 15.95 -2.19 0.11
N ARG A 28 16.50 -1.10 0.60
CA ARG A 28 16.97 0.04 -0.22
C ARG A 28 18.06 -0.37 -1.19
N SER A 29 19.03 -1.15 -0.70
CA SER A 29 20.17 -1.63 -1.50
C SER A 29 19.73 -2.58 -2.61
N ILE A 30 18.82 -3.51 -2.33
CA ILE A 30 18.24 -4.41 -3.33
C ILE A 30 17.50 -3.64 -4.41
N ASN A 31 16.64 -2.69 -4.05
CA ASN A 31 15.89 -1.90 -5.01
C ASN A 31 16.82 -1.07 -5.91
N LYS A 32 17.84 -0.45 -5.33
CA LYS A 32 18.85 0.29 -6.09
C LYS A 32 19.57 -0.62 -7.09
N TYR A 33 20.05 -1.77 -6.63
CA TYR A 33 20.74 -2.75 -7.47
C TYR A 33 19.86 -3.25 -8.61
N LEU A 34 18.61 -3.63 -8.34
CA LEU A 34 17.68 -4.07 -9.37
C LEU A 34 17.36 -2.97 -10.39
N SER A 35 17.25 -1.73 -9.96
CA SER A 35 17.03 -0.58 -10.86
C SER A 35 18.21 -0.33 -11.79
N GLU A 36 19.44 -0.58 -11.32
CA GLU A 36 20.65 -0.46 -12.14
C GLU A 36 20.77 -1.58 -13.18
N ILE A 37 20.42 -2.81 -12.81
CA ILE A 37 20.49 -3.97 -13.73
C ILE A 37 19.34 -3.99 -14.72
N TYR A 38 18.15 -3.58 -14.28
CA TYR A 38 16.91 -3.60 -15.07
C TYR A 38 16.31 -2.19 -15.22
N PRO A 39 16.96 -1.28 -15.95
CA PRO A 39 16.40 0.06 -16.18
C PRO A 39 15.00 0.02 -16.81
N SER A 40 14.69 -1.07 -17.52
CA SER A 40 13.38 -1.30 -18.12
C SER A 40 12.25 -1.49 -17.12
N ILE A 41 12.55 -1.87 -15.86
CA ILE A 41 11.52 -2.02 -14.81
C ILE A 41 10.79 -0.70 -14.59
N GLU A 42 11.52 0.41 -14.51
CA GLU A 42 10.91 1.74 -14.35
C GLU A 42 10.07 2.14 -15.57
N ALA A 43 10.52 1.79 -16.77
CA ALA A 43 9.75 2.00 -17.98
C ALA A 43 8.48 1.15 -18.00
N VAL A 44 8.55 -0.11 -17.61
CA VAL A 44 7.39 -1.01 -17.49
C VAL A 44 6.39 -0.49 -16.47
N LYS A 45 6.84 -0.05 -15.29
CA LYS A 45 5.96 0.56 -14.27
C LYS A 45 5.19 1.75 -14.84
N ARG A 46 5.86 2.64 -15.58
CA ARG A 46 5.22 3.80 -16.20
C ARG A 46 4.24 3.40 -17.30
N LEU A 47 4.59 2.45 -18.16
CA LEU A 47 3.75 1.98 -19.25
C LEU A 47 2.52 1.20 -18.77
N THR A 48 2.65 0.44 -17.71
CA THR A 48 1.55 -0.34 -17.12
C THR A 48 0.67 0.47 -16.19
N GLY A 49 1.07 1.71 -15.88
CA GLY A 49 0.38 2.53 -14.88
C GLY A 49 0.44 1.94 -13.47
N ALA A 50 1.42 1.08 -13.19
CA ALA A 50 1.60 0.50 -11.87
C ALA A 50 1.84 1.61 -10.82
N ILE A 51 1.30 1.39 -9.63
CA ILE A 51 1.50 2.29 -8.49
C ILE A 51 2.93 2.12 -8.00
N ASP A 52 3.63 3.24 -7.76
CA ASP A 52 4.90 3.24 -7.05
C ASP A 52 4.66 2.97 -5.56
N VAL A 53 4.86 1.72 -5.16
CA VAL A 53 4.57 1.25 -3.80
C VAL A 53 5.49 1.91 -2.78
N ASP A 54 6.76 2.10 -3.10
CA ASP A 54 7.73 2.72 -2.18
C ASP A 54 7.34 4.17 -1.88
N LEU A 55 6.94 4.91 -2.92
CA LEU A 55 6.49 6.28 -2.76
C LEU A 55 5.15 6.35 -2.01
N LEU A 56 4.22 5.43 -2.30
CA LEU A 56 2.97 5.33 -1.57
C LEU A 56 3.19 5.03 -0.08
N MET A 57 4.11 4.12 0.24
CA MET A 57 4.48 3.82 1.63
C MET A 57 4.99 5.07 2.37
N LYS A 58 5.87 5.84 1.75
CA LYS A 58 6.37 7.11 2.32
C LYS A 58 5.25 8.11 2.57
N LYS A 59 4.28 8.19 1.66
CA LYS A 59 3.11 9.08 1.81
C LYS A 59 2.16 8.62 2.91
N LEU A 60 2.08 7.33 3.18
CA LEU A 60 1.23 6.75 4.22
C LEU A 60 1.87 6.78 5.61
N GLU A 61 3.18 7.01 5.70
CA GLU A 61 3.91 7.07 6.96
C GLU A 61 3.30 8.12 7.90
N GLY A 62 3.01 7.70 9.12
CA GLY A 62 2.36 8.54 10.13
C GLY A 62 0.85 8.76 9.94
N LEU A 63 0.27 8.34 8.81
CA LEU A 63 -1.17 8.45 8.54
C LEU A 63 -1.93 7.17 8.84
N VAL A 64 -1.27 6.04 8.68
CA VAL A 64 -1.83 4.69 8.91
C VAL A 64 -0.81 3.82 9.60
N GLU A 65 -1.29 2.76 10.23
CA GLU A 65 -0.47 1.72 10.85
C GLU A 65 -1.08 0.36 10.59
N ILE A 66 -0.23 -0.65 10.38
CA ILE A 66 -0.65 -2.05 10.27
C ILE A 66 0.03 -2.83 11.38
N ARG A 67 -0.75 -3.39 12.28
CA ARG A 67 -0.27 -4.26 13.38
C ARG A 67 -1.11 -5.52 13.48
N GLU A 68 -0.46 -6.67 13.55
CA GLU A 68 -1.13 -7.96 13.76
C GLU A 68 -2.29 -8.21 12.79
N GLY A 69 -2.13 -7.83 11.52
CA GLY A 69 -3.15 -7.99 10.49
C GLY A 69 -4.33 -7.00 10.58
N MET A 70 -4.21 -5.97 11.42
CA MET A 70 -5.23 -4.92 11.56
C MET A 70 -4.69 -3.57 11.09
N ILE A 71 -5.56 -2.78 10.47
CA ILE A 71 -5.26 -1.43 10.02
C ILE A 71 -5.80 -0.42 11.01
N SER A 72 -5.02 0.60 11.32
CA SER A 72 -5.45 1.77 12.08
C SER A 72 -5.17 3.02 11.27
N VAL A 73 -6.18 3.87 11.07
CA VAL A 73 -6.02 5.19 10.47
C VAL A 73 -5.74 6.18 11.58
N LEU A 74 -4.55 6.77 11.56
CA LEU A 74 -4.05 7.66 12.60
C LEU A 74 -4.42 9.12 12.35
N GLU A 75 -4.59 9.50 11.07
CA GLU A 75 -4.96 10.86 10.71
C GLU A 75 -6.39 11.19 11.14
N ASP A 76 -6.57 12.30 11.84
CA ASP A 76 -7.90 12.84 12.11
C ASP A 76 -8.42 13.59 10.88
N ALA A 77 -9.28 12.93 10.12
CA ALA A 77 -9.76 13.40 8.84
C ALA A 77 -11.24 13.05 8.63
N GLY A 78 -11.83 13.61 7.59
CA GLY A 78 -13.20 13.28 7.18
C GLY A 78 -13.35 11.81 6.74
N ALA A 79 -14.58 11.31 6.76
CA ALA A 79 -14.90 9.91 6.53
C ALA A 79 -14.34 9.36 5.19
N LYS A 80 -14.50 10.11 4.11
CA LYS A 80 -13.98 9.69 2.78
C LYS A 80 -12.47 9.50 2.78
N ARG A 81 -11.74 10.45 3.36
CA ARG A 81 -10.28 10.38 3.44
C ARG A 81 -9.82 9.20 4.31
N LYS A 82 -10.45 8.97 5.46
CA LYS A 82 -10.16 7.80 6.29
C LYS A 82 -10.38 6.48 5.56
N ILE A 83 -11.44 6.36 4.78
CA ILE A 83 -11.73 5.17 3.98
C ILE A 83 -10.64 4.96 2.91
N LEU A 84 -10.25 6.01 2.20
CA LEU A 84 -9.20 5.91 1.19
C LEU A 84 -7.84 5.56 1.79
N LEU A 85 -7.48 6.13 2.92
CA LEU A 85 -6.26 5.79 3.66
C LEU A 85 -6.27 4.32 4.13
N CYS A 86 -7.40 3.85 4.63
CA CYS A 86 -7.57 2.44 5.03
C CYS A 86 -7.37 1.48 3.85
N LEU A 87 -7.96 1.77 2.70
CA LEU A 87 -7.83 0.95 1.49
C LEU A 87 -6.42 1.02 0.89
N ALA A 88 -5.77 2.19 0.95
CA ALA A 88 -4.36 2.33 0.56
C ALA A 88 -3.44 1.48 1.45
N ALA A 89 -3.67 1.49 2.77
CA ALA A 89 -2.94 0.64 3.71
C ALA A 89 -3.17 -0.84 3.44
N ALA A 90 -4.40 -1.26 3.11
CA ALA A 90 -4.71 -2.63 2.73
C ALA A 90 -3.95 -3.06 1.47
N TYR A 91 -3.91 -2.20 0.46
CA TYR A 91 -3.17 -2.44 -0.78
C TYR A 91 -1.68 -2.65 -0.53
N VAL A 92 -1.04 -1.74 0.21
CA VAL A 92 0.37 -1.85 0.58
C VAL A 92 0.61 -3.06 1.46
N GLY A 93 -0.22 -3.28 2.47
CA GLY A 93 -0.11 -4.40 3.41
C GLY A 93 -0.17 -5.77 2.72
N LYS A 94 -0.99 -5.90 1.67
CA LYS A 94 -1.02 -7.12 0.84
C LYS A 94 0.30 -7.33 0.10
N ILE A 95 0.83 -6.30 -0.51
CA ILE A 95 2.10 -6.37 -1.26
C ILE A 95 3.25 -6.73 -0.33
N LEU A 96 3.28 -6.18 0.88
CA LEU A 96 4.31 -6.46 1.89
C LEU A 96 4.12 -7.80 2.62
N GLY A 97 3.04 -8.53 2.35
CA GLY A 97 2.75 -9.79 3.05
C GLY A 97 2.27 -9.61 4.49
N LEU A 98 1.91 -8.38 4.90
CA LEU A 98 1.38 -8.09 6.24
C LEU A 98 -0.12 -8.41 6.36
N LEU A 99 -0.82 -8.44 5.23
CA LEU A 99 -2.24 -8.73 5.11
C LEU A 99 -2.47 -9.81 4.06
N GLU A 100 -3.48 -10.65 4.28
CA GLU A 100 -3.83 -11.72 3.32
C GLU A 100 -4.52 -11.18 2.08
N ARG A 101 -5.22 -10.03 2.19
CA ARG A 101 -6.00 -9.44 1.10
C ARG A 101 -6.00 -7.91 1.18
N ASP A 102 -6.18 -7.30 0.04
CA ASP A 102 -6.26 -5.84 -0.16
C ASP A 102 -7.69 -5.32 -0.35
N ARG A 103 -8.67 -6.24 -0.37
CA ARG A 103 -10.08 -5.93 -0.55
C ARG A 103 -10.81 -6.14 0.76
N LEU A 104 -11.56 -5.14 1.19
CA LEU A 104 -12.20 -5.11 2.50
C LEU A 104 -13.71 -4.94 2.38
N THR A 105 -14.43 -5.52 3.33
CA THR A 105 -15.87 -5.28 3.49
C THR A 105 -16.13 -3.93 4.15
N PRO A 106 -17.32 -3.33 3.98
CA PRO A 106 -17.69 -2.11 4.70
C PRO A 106 -17.58 -2.24 6.22
N LYS A 107 -17.85 -3.42 6.76
CA LYS A 107 -17.71 -3.71 8.19
C LYS A 107 -16.27 -3.64 8.67
N GLU A 108 -15.36 -4.22 7.90
CA GLU A 108 -13.92 -4.15 8.21
C GLU A 108 -13.40 -2.72 8.11
N ILE A 109 -13.77 -2.00 7.05
CA ILE A 109 -13.39 -0.59 6.86
C ILE A 109 -13.91 0.26 8.02
N ALA A 110 -15.16 0.08 8.42
CA ALA A 110 -15.74 0.78 9.57
C ALA A 110 -14.96 0.50 10.86
N SER A 111 -14.60 -0.76 11.10
CA SER A 111 -13.80 -1.16 12.26
C SER A 111 -12.41 -0.51 12.26
N TYR A 112 -11.72 -0.52 11.13
CA TYR A 112 -10.36 0.03 11.00
C TYR A 112 -10.31 1.57 11.02
N THR A 113 -11.36 2.22 10.57
CA THR A 113 -11.43 3.70 10.52
C THR A 113 -12.10 4.32 11.75
N GLY A 114 -12.75 3.52 12.59
CA GLY A 114 -13.56 4.02 13.69
C GLY A 114 -14.87 4.67 13.26
N LEU A 115 -15.28 4.51 12.00
CA LEU A 115 -16.52 5.05 11.46
C LEU A 115 -17.71 4.12 11.75
N ASN A 116 -18.90 4.69 11.76
CA ASN A 116 -20.14 3.94 11.77
C ASN A 116 -20.31 3.19 10.43
N GLU A 117 -20.79 1.94 10.46
CA GLU A 117 -20.94 1.11 9.26
C GLU A 117 -21.91 1.74 8.24
N LYS A 118 -22.99 2.36 8.69
CA LYS A 118 -23.96 3.06 7.82
C LYS A 118 -23.29 4.23 7.08
N VAL A 119 -22.51 5.02 7.79
CA VAL A 119 -21.73 6.13 7.20
C VAL A 119 -20.69 5.58 6.21
N THR A 120 -20.00 4.53 6.58
CA THR A 120 -19.02 3.86 5.72
C THR A 120 -19.63 3.40 4.40
N ARG A 121 -20.77 2.73 4.44
CA ARG A 121 -21.50 2.29 3.24
C ARG A 121 -21.93 3.46 2.34
N ALA A 122 -22.44 4.54 2.94
CA ALA A 122 -22.82 5.73 2.19
C ALA A 122 -21.63 6.38 1.50
N ARG A 123 -20.51 6.53 2.20
CA ARG A 123 -19.27 7.12 1.64
C ARG A 123 -18.65 6.23 0.59
N LEU A 124 -18.62 4.91 0.76
CA LEU A 124 -18.15 3.97 -0.25
C LEU A 124 -18.95 4.06 -1.55
N SER A 125 -20.28 4.22 -1.45
CA SER A 125 -21.14 4.44 -2.62
C SER A 125 -20.74 5.71 -3.38
N GLU A 126 -20.50 6.81 -2.67
CA GLU A 126 -20.05 8.08 -3.27
C GLU A 126 -18.67 7.95 -3.90
N LEU A 127 -17.71 7.34 -3.20
CA LEU A 127 -16.35 7.12 -3.68
C LEU A 127 -16.32 6.21 -4.92
N ARG A 128 -17.17 5.20 -4.96
CA ARG A 128 -17.31 4.33 -6.13
C ARG A 128 -17.83 5.10 -7.35
N ARG A 129 -18.84 5.95 -7.18
CA ARG A 129 -19.37 6.80 -8.27
C ARG A 129 -18.29 7.77 -8.79
N ALA A 130 -17.42 8.24 -7.92
CA ALA A 130 -16.29 9.10 -8.29
C ALA A 130 -15.11 8.34 -8.90
N GLY A 131 -15.15 6.99 -8.98
CA GLY A 131 -14.06 6.16 -9.51
C GLY A 131 -12.87 6.01 -8.57
N LEU A 132 -13.01 6.41 -7.31
CA LEU A 132 -11.92 6.37 -6.32
C LEU A 132 -11.78 5.02 -5.60
N VAL A 133 -12.83 4.22 -5.61
CA VAL A 133 -12.80 2.83 -5.13
C VAL A 133 -13.48 1.91 -6.13
N VAL A 134 -13.07 0.64 -6.14
CA VAL A 134 -13.68 -0.41 -6.95
C VAL A 134 -14.39 -1.40 -6.04
N ARG A 135 -15.59 -1.80 -6.44
CA ARG A 135 -16.34 -2.87 -5.78
C ARG A 135 -16.09 -4.18 -6.52
N TYR A 136 -15.68 -5.19 -5.77
CA TYR A 136 -15.46 -6.54 -6.26
C TYR A 136 -16.56 -7.47 -5.71
N GLY A 137 -17.27 -8.18 -6.57
CA GLY A 137 -18.30 -9.13 -6.17
C GLY A 137 -19.36 -8.54 -5.24
N GLU A 138 -19.71 -9.26 -4.19
CA GLU A 138 -20.81 -8.94 -3.28
C GLU A 138 -20.39 -8.13 -2.04
N GLY A 139 -19.60 -7.08 -2.23
CA GLY A 139 -19.35 -6.14 -1.14
C GLY A 139 -17.93 -6.08 -0.63
N LEU A 140 -16.97 -6.38 -1.47
CA LEU A 140 -15.55 -6.10 -1.25
C LEU A 140 -15.17 -4.83 -2.00
N TYR A 141 -14.40 -3.97 -1.35
CA TYR A 141 -13.92 -2.71 -1.92
C TYR A 141 -12.40 -2.66 -1.92
N GLY A 142 -11.84 -2.10 -2.98
CA GLY A 142 -10.40 -1.99 -3.17
C GLY A 142 -9.96 -0.59 -3.56
N PHE A 143 -8.67 -0.36 -3.35
CA PHE A 143 -7.96 0.86 -3.69
C PHE A 143 -7.79 1.02 -5.20
N THR A 144 -7.82 2.25 -5.69
CA THR A 144 -7.54 2.57 -7.08
C THR A 144 -6.40 3.58 -7.20
N LYS A 145 -5.74 3.61 -8.34
CA LYS A 145 -4.72 4.63 -8.62
C LYS A 145 -5.28 6.06 -8.55
N ALA A 146 -6.53 6.26 -8.95
CA ALA A 146 -7.20 7.56 -8.86
C ALA A 146 -7.30 8.11 -7.44
N SER A 147 -7.38 7.23 -6.42
CA SER A 147 -7.40 7.65 -5.02
C SER A 147 -6.10 8.29 -4.55
N ILE A 148 -4.99 7.98 -5.18
CA ILE A 148 -3.68 8.58 -4.84
C ILE A 148 -3.72 10.09 -5.09
N ARG A 149 -4.24 10.47 -6.22
CA ARG A 149 -4.40 11.89 -6.57
C ARG A 149 -5.34 12.62 -5.61
N GLU A 150 -6.43 11.97 -5.25
CA GLU A 150 -7.39 12.50 -4.26
C GLU A 150 -6.75 12.66 -2.87
N LEU A 151 -5.94 11.67 -2.44
CA LEU A 151 -5.29 11.69 -1.13
C LEU A 151 -4.14 12.71 -1.05
N PHE A 152 -3.31 12.79 -2.08
CA PHE A 152 -2.01 13.45 -2.02
C PHE A 152 -1.83 14.56 -3.05
N GLY A 153 -2.79 14.79 -3.95
CA GLY A 153 -2.74 15.82 -4.97
C GLY A 153 -1.74 15.57 -6.11
N GLU A 154 -1.17 14.37 -6.17
CA GLU A 154 -0.16 13.98 -7.17
C GLU A 154 -0.38 12.54 -7.64
N GLU A 155 0.19 12.22 -8.82
CA GLU A 155 0.25 10.86 -9.34
C GLU A 155 1.57 10.19 -8.90
N LEU A 156 1.47 8.91 -8.52
CA LEU A 156 2.62 8.10 -8.12
C LEU A 156 2.91 7.01 -9.15
#